data_0b87fdb18c385f76b9c93fc7fb39548f
#
_entry.id   0b87fdb18c385f76b9c93fc7fb39548f
#
_cell.length_a   1.000
_cell.length_b   1.000
_cell.length_c   1.000
_cell.angle_alpha   90.00
_cell.angle_beta   90.00
_cell.angle_gamma   90.00
#
_symmetry.space_group_name_H-M   'P 1'
#
loop_
_entity.id
_entity.type
_entity.pdbx_description
1 polymer ?
#
loop_
_entity_poly.entity_id
_entity_poly.type
_entity_poly.pdbx_seq_one_letter_code
_entity_poly.pdbx_strand_id
1 'polypeptide(L)'
;MQELSFRNDILPLKDKLFRLALRITFDRAEAEDVVQETLIRVWNKRDELSQFGSIEAYCLTVARNLAIDRSERKDSRTVELLPEMEQVSDASSPYEKLVNKERMALIHRLMNKLPEKQRLIMLLRDVEGKSYKEIAAVLNLTEEQVKVNLFRARQKVKQTFIDIEGYGL
;
A
#
# COMPACT_ATOMS: atom_id res chain seq x y z
N MET A 1 -29.68 7.35 8.81
CA MET A 1 -28.50 6.79 8.14
C MET A 1 -28.15 7.63 6.93
N GLN A 2 -26.90 8.01 6.82
CA GLN A 2 -26.44 8.72 5.63
C GLN A 2 -26.24 7.71 4.50
N GLU A 3 -26.77 8.05 3.33
CA GLU A 3 -26.50 7.25 2.15
C GLU A 3 -25.06 7.43 1.72
N LEU A 4 -24.45 6.35 1.28
CA LEU A 4 -23.07 6.35 0.79
C LEU A 4 -23.01 7.11 -0.54
N SER A 5 -22.13 8.12 -0.60
CA SER A 5 -21.89 8.87 -1.82
C SER A 5 -20.66 8.29 -2.53
N PHE A 6 -20.82 7.90 -3.80
CA PHE A 6 -19.68 7.45 -4.58
C PHE A 6 -18.61 8.53 -4.67
N ARG A 7 -19.03 9.75 -4.98
CA ARG A 7 -18.10 10.87 -5.18
C ARG A 7 -17.38 11.29 -3.91
N ASN A 8 -18.09 11.29 -2.77
CA ASN A 8 -17.54 11.83 -1.53
C ASN A 8 -16.92 10.75 -0.63
N ASP A 9 -17.41 9.53 -0.69
CA ASP A 9 -17.03 8.47 0.25
C ASP A 9 -16.16 7.39 -0.38
N ILE A 10 -16.33 7.11 -1.66
CA ILE A 10 -15.64 6.00 -2.33
C ILE A 10 -14.54 6.50 -3.27
N LEU A 11 -14.86 7.43 -4.15
CA LEU A 11 -13.89 7.92 -5.14
C LEU A 11 -12.61 8.51 -4.52
N PRO A 12 -12.66 9.21 -3.37
CA PRO A 12 -11.43 9.70 -2.74
C PRO A 12 -10.46 8.61 -2.29
N LEU A 13 -10.90 7.36 -2.20
CA LEU A 13 -10.04 6.24 -1.82
C LEU A 13 -9.22 5.69 -2.97
N LYS A 14 -9.49 6.14 -4.18
CA LYS A 14 -8.87 5.64 -5.41
C LYS A 14 -7.36 5.55 -5.34
N ASP A 15 -6.68 6.60 -4.87
CA ASP A 15 -5.23 6.63 -4.84
C ASP A 15 -4.65 5.64 -3.83
N LYS A 16 -5.29 5.49 -2.69
CA LYS A 16 -4.87 4.51 -1.68
C LYS A 16 -5.03 3.08 -2.18
N LEU A 17 -6.13 2.81 -2.87
CA LEU A 17 -6.38 1.50 -3.47
C LEU A 17 -5.34 1.21 -4.56
N PHE A 18 -5.01 2.21 -5.36
CA PHE A 18 -4.00 2.07 -6.40
C PHE A 18 -2.63 1.77 -5.82
N ARG A 19 -2.21 2.49 -4.78
CA ARG A 19 -0.91 2.24 -4.14
C ARG A 19 -0.82 0.83 -3.57
N LEU A 20 -1.89 0.36 -2.94
CA LEU A 20 -1.93 -1.01 -2.42
C LEU A 20 -1.84 -2.04 -3.55
N ALA A 21 -2.67 -1.88 -4.57
CA ALA A 21 -2.69 -2.80 -5.71
C ALA A 21 -1.34 -2.82 -6.43
N LEU A 22 -0.71 -1.67 -6.59
CA LEU A 22 0.58 -1.56 -7.26
C LEU A 22 1.69 -2.30 -6.49
N ARG A 23 1.64 -2.27 -5.16
CA ARG A 23 2.61 -2.99 -4.31
C ARG A 23 2.46 -4.50 -4.38
N ILE A 24 1.33 -4.97 -4.86
CA ILE A 24 1.08 -6.41 -5.03
C ILE A 24 1.36 -6.84 -6.46
N THR A 25 0.84 -6.09 -7.43
CA THR A 25 0.92 -6.47 -8.84
C THR A 25 2.22 -6.03 -9.52
N PHE A 26 2.83 -4.95 -9.06
CA PHE A 26 3.98 -4.30 -9.70
C PHE A 26 3.74 -4.03 -11.19
N ASP A 27 2.49 -3.77 -11.55
CA ASP A 27 2.05 -3.54 -12.93
C ASP A 27 0.96 -2.48 -12.89
N ARG A 28 1.21 -1.35 -13.54
CA ARG A 28 0.27 -0.22 -13.51
C ARG A 28 -1.09 -0.58 -14.08
N ALA A 29 -1.10 -1.26 -15.24
CA ALA A 29 -2.36 -1.62 -15.89
C ALA A 29 -3.20 -2.56 -15.03
N GLU A 30 -2.55 -3.56 -14.42
CA GLU A 30 -3.23 -4.46 -13.51
C GLU A 30 -3.75 -3.74 -12.26
N ALA A 31 -2.95 -2.82 -11.71
CA ALA A 31 -3.37 -2.06 -10.54
C ALA A 31 -4.56 -1.16 -10.86
N GLU A 32 -4.57 -0.52 -12.03
CA GLU A 32 -5.71 0.30 -12.47
C GLU A 32 -6.98 -0.54 -12.61
N ASP A 33 -6.86 -1.74 -13.19
CA ASP A 33 -7.99 -2.65 -13.32
C ASP A 33 -8.52 -3.09 -11.96
N VAL A 34 -7.63 -3.37 -11.00
CA VAL A 34 -8.02 -3.71 -9.63
C VAL A 34 -8.80 -2.57 -8.99
N VAL A 35 -8.34 -1.33 -9.16
CA VAL A 35 -9.03 -0.17 -8.59
C VAL A 35 -10.43 -0.05 -9.19
N GLN A 36 -10.55 -0.11 -10.50
CA GLN A 36 -11.85 0.00 -11.17
C GLN A 36 -12.80 -1.09 -10.70
N GLU A 37 -12.34 -2.33 -10.67
CA GLU A 37 -13.18 -3.45 -10.24
C GLU A 37 -13.59 -3.30 -8.77
N THR A 38 -12.67 -2.83 -7.93
CA THR A 38 -12.97 -2.57 -6.52
C THR A 38 -14.07 -1.53 -6.38
N LEU A 39 -13.95 -0.41 -7.09
CA LEU A 39 -14.93 0.67 -7.01
C LEU A 39 -16.31 0.19 -7.47
N ILE A 40 -16.37 -0.62 -8.52
CA ILE A 40 -17.62 -1.17 -9.02
C ILE A 40 -18.24 -2.11 -8.00
N ARG A 41 -17.48 -3.03 -7.46
CA ARG A 41 -17.98 -4.00 -6.46
C ARG A 41 -18.50 -3.32 -5.21
N VAL A 42 -17.75 -2.35 -4.71
CA VAL A 42 -18.12 -1.60 -3.50
C VAL A 42 -19.41 -0.83 -3.76
N TRP A 43 -19.51 -0.16 -4.91
CA TRP A 43 -20.72 0.60 -5.25
C TRP A 43 -21.94 -0.31 -5.38
N ASN A 44 -21.77 -1.48 -5.98
CA ASN A 44 -22.88 -2.42 -6.14
C ASN A 44 -23.38 -2.97 -4.79
N LYS A 45 -22.51 -2.98 -3.79
CA LYS A 45 -22.86 -3.45 -2.43
C LYS A 45 -23.09 -2.31 -1.43
N ARG A 46 -23.24 -1.08 -1.91
CA ARG A 46 -23.32 0.11 -1.05
C ARG A 46 -24.41 0.02 0.02
N ASP A 47 -25.53 -0.61 -0.29
CA ASP A 47 -26.62 -0.73 0.66
C ASP A 47 -26.28 -1.60 1.87
N GLU A 48 -25.39 -2.59 1.66
CA GLU A 48 -24.92 -3.47 2.72
C GLU A 48 -23.79 -2.83 3.54
N LEU A 49 -23.05 -1.91 2.93
CA LEU A 49 -21.84 -1.33 3.53
C LEU A 49 -22.14 -0.34 4.65
N SER A 50 -23.35 0.20 4.70
CA SER A 50 -23.73 1.09 5.80
C SER A 50 -23.68 0.41 7.16
N GLN A 51 -23.64 -0.92 7.19
CA GLN A 51 -23.53 -1.73 8.39
C GLN A 51 -22.09 -1.96 8.82
N PHE A 52 -21.12 -1.68 7.96
CA PHE A 52 -19.70 -1.90 8.27
C PHE A 52 -19.08 -0.61 8.83
N GLY A 53 -18.20 -0.77 9.82
CA GLY A 53 -17.61 0.36 10.52
C GLY A 53 -16.62 1.19 9.70
N SER A 54 -16.01 0.60 8.65
CA SER A 54 -15.01 1.31 7.84
C SER A 54 -15.13 0.89 6.37
N ILE A 55 -15.60 1.82 5.57
CA ILE A 55 -15.69 1.64 4.11
C ILE A 55 -14.29 1.53 3.51
N GLU A 56 -13.37 2.35 4.00
CA GLU A 56 -11.98 2.32 3.53
C GLU A 56 -11.34 0.95 3.76
N ALA A 57 -11.49 0.39 4.96
CA ALA A 57 -10.95 -0.94 5.26
C ALA A 57 -11.55 -2.01 4.36
N TYR A 58 -12.84 -1.93 4.10
CA TYR A 58 -13.52 -2.85 3.20
C TYR A 58 -12.97 -2.74 1.78
N CYS A 59 -12.82 -1.51 1.27
CA CYS A 59 -12.27 -1.28 -0.06
C CYS A 59 -10.83 -1.81 -0.17
N LEU A 60 -10.02 -1.57 0.85
CA LEU A 60 -8.64 -2.07 0.87
C LEU A 60 -8.60 -3.60 0.85
N THR A 61 -9.52 -4.25 1.58
CA THR A 61 -9.62 -5.70 1.60
C THR A 61 -9.98 -6.25 0.22
N VAL A 62 -10.97 -5.65 -0.44
CA VAL A 62 -11.39 -6.07 -1.78
C VAL A 62 -10.24 -5.88 -2.77
N ALA A 63 -9.59 -4.72 -2.74
CA ALA A 63 -8.48 -4.42 -3.65
C ALA A 63 -7.31 -5.38 -3.43
N ARG A 64 -6.98 -5.67 -2.17
CA ARG A 64 -5.94 -6.64 -1.84
C ARG A 64 -6.25 -8.02 -2.44
N ASN A 65 -7.46 -8.50 -2.23
CA ASN A 65 -7.83 -9.83 -2.71
C ASN A 65 -7.78 -9.91 -4.24
N LEU A 66 -8.28 -8.89 -4.93
CA LEU A 66 -8.24 -8.83 -6.39
C LEU A 66 -6.81 -8.74 -6.91
N ALA A 67 -5.97 -7.93 -6.26
CA ALA A 67 -4.58 -7.77 -6.65
C ALA A 67 -3.79 -9.07 -6.49
N ILE A 68 -3.99 -9.78 -5.38
CA ILE A 68 -3.34 -11.07 -5.15
C ILE A 68 -3.76 -12.08 -6.22
N ASP A 69 -5.04 -12.15 -6.52
CA ASP A 69 -5.56 -13.03 -7.58
C ASP A 69 -4.86 -12.78 -8.90
N ARG A 70 -4.76 -11.51 -9.30
CA ARG A 70 -4.11 -11.13 -10.56
C ARG A 70 -2.61 -11.40 -10.51
N SER A 71 -1.98 -11.20 -9.37
CA SER A 71 -0.56 -11.45 -9.18
C SER A 71 -0.22 -12.93 -9.34
N GLU A 72 -1.05 -13.82 -8.81
CA GLU A 72 -0.83 -15.26 -8.89
C GLU A 72 -0.96 -15.81 -10.30
N ARG A 73 -1.65 -15.11 -11.19
CA ARG A 73 -1.83 -15.53 -12.58
C ARG A 73 -0.61 -15.24 -13.47
N LYS A 74 0.37 -14.48 -12.96
CA LYS A 74 1.58 -14.14 -13.72
C LYS A 74 2.77 -14.89 -13.16
N ASP A 75 3.52 -15.56 -14.04
CA ASP A 75 4.59 -16.50 -13.65
C ASP A 75 5.89 -15.85 -13.21
N SER A 76 6.22 -14.66 -13.67
CA SER A 76 7.44 -13.98 -13.26
C SER A 76 7.30 -12.48 -13.39
N ARG A 77 7.89 -11.75 -12.43
CA ARG A 77 7.86 -10.31 -12.41
C ARG A 77 9.19 -9.74 -11.99
N THR A 78 9.58 -8.70 -12.68
CA THR A 78 10.65 -7.85 -12.23
C THR A 78 10.06 -6.85 -11.25
N VAL A 79 10.62 -6.79 -10.05
CA VAL A 79 10.21 -5.81 -9.05
C VAL A 79 10.86 -4.49 -9.42
N GLU A 80 10.05 -3.54 -9.88
CA GLU A 80 10.50 -2.23 -10.31
C GLU A 80 9.94 -1.14 -9.42
N LEU A 81 10.69 -0.04 -9.28
CA LEU A 81 10.19 1.15 -8.62
C LEU A 81 9.42 1.97 -9.65
N LEU A 82 8.11 2.04 -9.47
CA LEU A 82 7.25 2.87 -10.31
C LEU A 82 7.11 4.25 -9.69
N PRO A 83 7.00 5.31 -10.51
CA PRO A 83 6.92 6.69 -9.98
C PRO A 83 5.81 6.89 -8.95
N GLU A 84 4.72 6.18 -9.08
CA GLU A 84 3.58 6.27 -8.17
C GLU A 84 3.86 5.72 -6.77
N MET A 85 4.96 4.98 -6.61
CA MET A 85 5.38 4.45 -5.31
C MET A 85 6.21 5.45 -4.52
N GLU A 86 6.65 6.55 -5.16
CA GLU A 86 7.42 7.58 -4.50
C GLU A 86 6.51 8.63 -3.88
N GLN A 87 6.82 9.03 -2.65
CA GLN A 87 6.18 10.16 -2.01
C GLN A 87 7.24 11.24 -1.75
N VAL A 88 6.90 12.47 -2.11
CA VAL A 88 7.82 13.61 -1.95
C VAL A 88 7.24 14.55 -0.90
N SER A 89 8.06 14.91 0.09
CA SER A 89 7.71 15.93 1.07
C SER A 89 8.08 17.31 0.51
N ASP A 90 7.15 18.27 0.60
CA ASP A 90 7.30 19.57 -0.04
C ASP A 90 8.00 20.64 0.80
N ALA A 91 8.47 20.32 1.99
CA ALA A 91 8.92 21.31 2.96
C ALA A 91 10.42 21.64 2.89
N SER A 92 11.16 21.18 1.88
CA SER A 92 12.62 21.30 1.83
C SER A 92 13.10 22.11 0.62
N SER A 93 14.39 22.53 0.66
CA SER A 93 15.03 23.22 -0.46
C SER A 93 15.14 22.30 -1.68
N PRO A 94 15.38 22.85 -2.91
CA PRO A 94 15.52 21.99 -4.09
C PRO A 94 16.60 20.92 -3.96
N TYR A 95 17.72 21.23 -3.32
CA TYR A 95 18.78 20.26 -3.09
C TYR A 95 18.31 19.17 -2.09
N GLU A 96 17.72 19.58 -0.97
CA GLU A 96 17.20 18.67 0.03
C GLU A 96 16.08 17.79 -0.54
N LYS A 97 15.21 18.36 -1.40
CA LYS A 97 14.17 17.62 -2.08
C LYS A 97 14.75 16.53 -2.96
N LEU A 98 15.83 16.82 -3.69
CA LEU A 98 16.48 15.83 -4.54
C LEU A 98 17.09 14.70 -3.71
N VAL A 99 17.82 15.03 -2.64
CA VAL A 99 18.44 14.06 -1.75
C VAL A 99 17.36 13.21 -1.07
N ASN A 100 16.30 13.85 -0.58
CA ASN A 100 15.20 13.13 0.07
C ASN A 100 14.46 12.24 -0.91
N LYS A 101 14.30 12.67 -2.15
CA LYS A 101 13.69 11.86 -3.19
C LYS A 101 14.49 10.60 -3.47
N GLU A 102 15.82 10.73 -3.54
CA GLU A 102 16.71 9.59 -3.77
C GLU A 102 16.66 8.60 -2.60
N ARG A 103 16.65 9.12 -1.37
CA ARG A 103 16.53 8.28 -0.16
C ARG A 103 15.18 7.58 -0.10
N MET A 104 14.11 8.30 -0.40
CA MET A 104 12.77 7.71 -0.41
C MET A 104 12.64 6.67 -1.51
N ALA A 105 13.21 6.93 -2.68
CA ALA A 105 13.22 5.94 -3.76
C ALA A 105 13.94 4.66 -3.34
N LEU A 106 15.07 4.80 -2.64
CA LEU A 106 15.80 3.63 -2.13
C LEU A 106 14.96 2.87 -1.11
N ILE A 107 14.33 3.59 -0.17
CA ILE A 107 13.48 2.95 0.84
C ILE A 107 12.34 2.18 0.18
N HIS A 108 11.70 2.77 -0.82
CA HIS A 108 10.61 2.10 -1.56
C HIS A 108 11.10 0.86 -2.30
N ARG A 109 12.30 0.91 -2.88
CA ARG A 109 12.90 -0.28 -3.49
C ARG A 109 13.14 -1.38 -2.47
N LEU A 110 13.65 -1.02 -1.30
CA LEU A 110 13.89 -1.99 -0.22
C LEU A 110 12.59 -2.59 0.29
N MET A 111 11.54 -1.76 0.41
CA MET A 111 10.20 -2.24 0.76
C MET A 111 9.69 -3.25 -0.25
N ASN A 112 9.91 -2.99 -1.54
CA ASN A 112 9.43 -3.87 -2.60
C ASN A 112 10.10 -5.25 -2.57
N LYS A 113 11.27 -5.36 -1.96
CA LYS A 113 11.97 -6.63 -1.81
C LYS A 113 11.56 -7.42 -0.58
N LEU A 114 10.77 -6.84 0.30
CA LEU A 114 10.27 -7.55 1.48
C LEU A 114 9.27 -8.63 1.09
N PRO A 115 9.14 -9.69 1.91
CA PRO A 115 8.03 -10.62 1.76
C PRO A 115 6.70 -9.86 1.74
N GLU A 116 5.74 -10.35 0.98
CA GLU A 116 4.48 -9.63 0.74
C GLU A 116 3.81 -9.15 2.03
N LYS A 117 3.68 -10.02 3.02
CA LYS A 117 3.05 -9.65 4.28
C LYS A 117 3.72 -8.45 4.93
N GLN A 118 5.05 -8.46 5.03
CA GLN A 118 5.83 -7.37 5.61
C GLN A 118 5.72 -6.10 4.77
N ARG A 119 5.77 -6.25 3.45
CA ARG A 119 5.66 -5.12 2.52
C ARG A 119 4.32 -4.40 2.67
N LEU A 120 3.23 -5.15 2.71
CA LEU A 120 1.89 -4.56 2.82
C LEU A 120 1.64 -3.94 4.19
N ILE A 121 2.13 -4.56 5.25
CA ILE A 121 2.01 -3.99 6.60
C ILE A 121 2.75 -2.67 6.67
N MET A 122 3.97 -2.60 6.14
CA MET A 122 4.75 -1.38 6.15
C MET A 122 4.09 -0.29 5.31
N LEU A 123 3.56 -0.64 4.14
CA LEU A 123 2.80 0.30 3.31
C LEU A 123 1.60 0.88 4.08
N LEU A 124 0.78 0.02 4.64
CA LEU A 124 -0.45 0.45 5.31
C LEU A 124 -0.16 1.27 6.57
N ARG A 125 0.92 0.95 7.30
CA ARG A 125 1.26 1.68 8.51
C ARG A 125 2.08 2.94 8.23
N ASP A 126 3.18 2.82 7.52
CA ASP A 126 4.16 3.90 7.38
C ASP A 126 3.84 4.86 6.25
N VAL A 127 3.15 4.42 5.21
CA VAL A 127 2.75 5.29 4.09
C VAL A 127 1.31 5.77 4.26
N GLU A 128 0.39 4.86 4.56
CA GLU A 128 -1.05 5.19 4.62
C GLU A 128 -1.54 5.55 6.02
N GLY A 129 -0.73 5.33 7.06
CA GLY A 129 -1.07 5.75 8.42
C GLY A 129 -2.20 4.99 9.09
N LYS A 130 -2.44 3.75 8.69
CA LYS A 130 -3.53 2.94 9.26
C LYS A 130 -3.19 2.43 10.65
N SER A 131 -4.21 2.22 11.48
CA SER A 131 -4.04 1.63 12.79
C SER A 131 -3.71 0.13 12.68
N TYR A 132 -3.11 -0.43 13.73
CA TYR A 132 -2.84 -1.85 13.77
C TYR A 132 -4.11 -2.68 13.62
N LYS A 133 -5.20 -2.21 14.22
CA LYS A 133 -6.50 -2.87 14.12
C LYS A 133 -7.02 -2.89 12.68
N GLU A 134 -6.93 -1.77 11.98
CA GLU A 134 -7.35 -1.67 10.58
C GLU A 134 -6.50 -2.57 9.69
N ILE A 135 -5.18 -2.56 9.88
CA ILE A 135 -4.26 -3.40 9.11
C ILE A 135 -4.58 -4.88 9.35
N ALA A 136 -4.80 -5.26 10.60
CA ALA A 136 -5.16 -6.63 10.95
C ALA A 136 -6.42 -7.08 10.22
N ALA A 137 -7.43 -6.20 10.17
CA ALA A 137 -8.69 -6.50 9.48
C ALA A 137 -8.47 -6.65 7.96
N VAL A 138 -7.73 -5.73 7.35
CA VAL A 138 -7.47 -5.76 5.89
C VAL A 138 -6.69 -6.99 5.48
N LEU A 139 -5.67 -7.36 6.25
CA LEU A 139 -4.77 -8.46 5.89
C LEU A 139 -5.13 -9.79 6.52
N ASN A 140 -6.22 -9.83 7.28
CA ASN A 140 -6.66 -11.04 7.98
C ASN A 140 -5.58 -11.60 8.91
N LEU A 141 -5.05 -10.74 9.74
CA LEU A 141 -4.01 -11.05 10.72
C LEU A 141 -4.46 -10.62 12.11
N THR A 142 -3.78 -11.10 13.14
CA THR A 142 -3.94 -10.54 14.48
C THR A 142 -3.14 -9.25 14.60
N GLU A 143 -3.50 -8.40 15.56
CA GLU A 143 -2.74 -7.16 15.80
C GLU A 143 -1.31 -7.47 16.23
N GLU A 144 -1.09 -8.56 16.98
CA GLU A 144 0.25 -8.98 17.36
C GLU A 144 1.09 -9.37 16.15
N GLN A 145 0.51 -10.10 15.20
CA GLN A 145 1.18 -10.44 13.95
C GLN A 145 1.54 -9.19 13.16
N VAL A 146 0.66 -8.19 13.14
CA VAL A 146 0.94 -6.91 12.48
C VAL A 146 2.14 -6.25 13.12
N LYS A 147 2.16 -6.13 14.45
CA LYS A 147 3.26 -5.49 15.18
C LYS A 147 4.60 -6.20 14.96
N VAL A 148 4.62 -7.52 15.07
CA VAL A 148 5.83 -8.32 14.90
C VAL A 148 6.37 -8.18 13.48
N ASN A 149 5.50 -8.30 12.48
CA ASN A 149 5.92 -8.20 11.08
C ASN A 149 6.35 -6.78 10.71
N LEU A 150 5.72 -5.77 11.28
CA LEU A 150 6.14 -4.39 11.08
C LEU A 150 7.55 -4.15 11.63
N PHE A 151 7.81 -4.66 12.85
CA PHE A 151 9.12 -4.55 13.46
C PHE A 151 10.19 -5.21 12.57
N ARG A 152 9.92 -6.43 12.10
CA ARG A 152 10.85 -7.16 11.22
C ARG A 152 11.07 -6.43 9.90
N ALA A 153 10.00 -5.88 9.31
CA ALA A 153 10.08 -5.14 8.06
C ALA A 153 10.97 -3.90 8.22
N ARG A 154 10.70 -3.12 9.27
CA ARG A 154 11.48 -1.90 9.54
C ARG A 154 12.94 -2.20 9.82
N GLN A 155 13.23 -3.26 10.58
CA GLN A 155 14.60 -3.66 10.87
C GLN A 155 15.35 -4.04 9.61
N LYS A 156 14.72 -4.81 8.73
CA LYS A 156 15.37 -5.23 7.50
C LYS A 156 15.63 -4.07 6.56
N VAL A 157 14.65 -3.18 6.38
CA VAL A 157 14.81 -2.00 5.54
C VAL A 157 15.89 -1.08 6.13
N LYS A 158 15.85 -0.83 7.42
CA LYS A 158 16.82 0.02 8.11
C LYS A 158 18.24 -0.54 7.97
N GLN A 159 18.42 -1.82 8.22
CA GLN A 159 19.74 -2.43 8.17
C GLN A 159 20.30 -2.39 6.75
N THR A 160 19.51 -2.74 5.75
CA THR A 160 19.93 -2.70 4.36
C THR A 160 20.24 -1.27 3.92
N PHE A 161 19.43 -0.31 4.34
CA PHE A 161 19.64 1.10 4.03
C PHE A 161 20.99 1.58 4.61
N ILE A 162 21.26 1.25 5.88
CA ILE A 162 22.53 1.61 6.53
C ILE A 162 23.72 0.97 5.82
N ASP A 163 23.60 -0.29 5.45
CA ASP A 163 24.66 -1.00 4.74
C ASP A 163 24.99 -0.34 3.40
N ILE A 164 23.96 0.04 2.64
CA ILE A 164 24.15 0.70 1.35
C ILE A 164 24.75 2.10 1.52
N GLU A 165 24.22 2.90 2.44
CA GLU A 165 24.73 4.25 2.69
C GLU A 165 26.13 4.24 3.31
N GLY A 166 26.41 3.25 4.15
CA GLY A 166 27.72 3.08 4.77
C GLY A 166 28.84 2.77 3.77
N TYR A 167 28.51 2.07 2.68
CA TYR A 167 29.48 1.76 1.63
C TYR A 167 29.61 2.87 0.60
N GLY A 168 28.68 3.82 0.58
CA GLY A 168 28.69 4.93 -0.35
C GLY A 168 29.55 6.13 0.08
N LEU A 169 30.24 5.98 1.19
CA LEU A 169 31.14 7.03 1.68
C LEU A 169 32.52 6.91 1.00
#